data_f8cff4d5c1cf09bddaef93aa49b868e0
#
_entry.id   f8cff4d5c1cf09bddaef93aa49b868e0
#
_cell.length_a   1.000
_cell.length_b   1.000
_cell.length_c   1.000
_cell.angle_alpha   90.00
_cell.angle_beta   90.00
_cell.angle_gamma   90.00
#
_symmetry.space_group_name_H-M   'P 1'
#
loop_
_entity.id
_entity.type
_entity.pdbx_description
1 polymer ?
#
loop_
_entity_poly.entity_id
_entity_poly.type
_entity_poly.pdbx_seq_one_letter_code
_entity_poly.pdbx_strand_id
1 'polypeptide(L)'
;MIYKKEICLELRKLRHRHTPALFLAVFALISAWMAWCFHDMDISRINDPAAMIYINMLLMNTILCPITAAVLASRMCDMEQIGDTYKWLCTMQKPEHIYRGKVLVGTVYMAVFSLMETVLFHFLTAPFEPDGSSRLAVLYASLFFALFLTSLSIFIVQLNLSLKFSNQLTPIFISIGGTFTGLFSWFLHQVPLRFLIPWGYYAALCRTGYVYDEATRYTTCYWAPYPYLWTAVLAAAIAFLYYWGQKNFLKTVQETM
;
A
#
# COMPACT_ATOMS: atom_id res chain seq x y z
N MET A 1 -19.98 -14.82 -15.94
CA MET A 1 -19.85 -13.98 -17.14
C MET A 1 -19.96 -12.48 -16.83
N ILE A 2 -20.84 -12.08 -15.91
CA ILE A 2 -21.10 -10.68 -15.48
C ILE A 2 -19.85 -10.01 -14.92
N TYR A 3 -19.13 -10.65 -13.98
CA TYR A 3 -17.90 -10.10 -13.36
C TYR A 3 -16.78 -9.72 -14.34
N LYS A 4 -16.59 -10.44 -15.45
CA LYS A 4 -15.56 -10.09 -16.45
C LYS A 4 -15.83 -8.76 -17.14
N LYS A 5 -17.11 -8.45 -17.39
CA LYS A 5 -17.49 -7.18 -18.04
C LYS A 5 -17.27 -5.99 -17.11
N GLU A 6 -17.60 -6.13 -15.82
CA GLU A 6 -17.43 -5.08 -14.79
C GLU A 6 -15.95 -4.74 -14.59
N ILE A 7 -15.11 -5.75 -14.41
CA ILE A 7 -13.66 -5.58 -14.29
C ILE A 7 -13.08 -4.90 -15.54
N CYS A 8 -13.51 -5.35 -16.73
CA CYS A 8 -13.02 -4.78 -18.00
C CYS A 8 -13.42 -3.30 -18.15
N LEU A 9 -14.63 -2.93 -17.70
CA LEU A 9 -15.08 -1.54 -17.70
C LEU A 9 -14.27 -0.67 -16.76
N GLU A 10 -14.03 -1.10 -15.52
CA GLU A 10 -13.21 -0.36 -14.56
C GLU A 10 -11.76 -0.22 -15.04
N LEU A 11 -11.16 -1.27 -15.57
CA LEU A 11 -9.82 -1.22 -16.16
C LEU A 11 -9.74 -0.24 -17.34
N ARG A 12 -10.77 -0.22 -18.19
CA ARG A 12 -10.83 0.71 -19.32
C ARG A 12 -10.92 2.17 -18.89
N LYS A 13 -11.71 2.46 -17.85
CA LYS A 13 -11.80 3.81 -17.24
C LYS A 13 -10.43 4.26 -16.73
N LEU A 14 -9.73 3.40 -15.99
CA LEU A 14 -8.41 3.71 -15.41
C LEU A 14 -7.32 3.88 -16.47
N ARG A 15 -7.38 3.12 -17.56
CA ARG A 15 -6.45 3.25 -18.68
C ARG A 15 -6.53 4.64 -19.31
N HIS A 16 -7.72 5.16 -19.55
CA HIS A 16 -7.91 6.49 -20.12
C HIS A 16 -7.48 7.62 -19.20
N ARG A 17 -7.35 7.37 -17.88
CA ARG A 17 -6.85 8.33 -16.88
C ARG A 17 -5.35 8.21 -16.60
N HIS A 18 -4.61 7.49 -17.44
CA HIS A 18 -3.17 7.27 -17.26
C HIS A 18 -2.78 6.73 -15.87
N THR A 19 -3.66 5.93 -15.24
CA THR A 19 -3.39 5.34 -13.92
C THR A 19 -2.16 4.44 -13.92
N PRO A 20 -1.92 3.57 -14.93
CA PRO A 20 -0.68 2.80 -14.99
C PRO A 20 0.58 3.68 -15.01
N ALA A 21 0.54 4.83 -15.69
CA ALA A 21 1.66 5.77 -15.74
C ALA A 21 1.96 6.39 -14.36
N LEU A 22 0.92 6.63 -13.53
CA LEU A 22 1.11 7.06 -12.15
C LEU A 22 1.89 6.02 -11.34
N PHE A 23 1.50 4.74 -11.42
CA PHE A 23 2.18 3.66 -10.70
C PHE A 23 3.62 3.48 -11.18
N LEU A 24 3.87 3.58 -12.49
CA LEU A 24 5.22 3.55 -13.06
C LEU A 24 6.07 4.74 -12.59
N ALA A 25 5.49 5.94 -12.50
CA ALA A 25 6.20 7.12 -12.00
C ALA A 25 6.57 6.97 -10.51
N VAL A 26 5.64 6.47 -9.68
CA VAL A 26 5.92 6.20 -8.27
C VAL A 26 6.96 5.10 -8.10
N PHE A 27 6.89 4.03 -8.89
CA PHE A 27 7.90 2.98 -8.92
C PHE A 27 9.29 3.50 -9.32
N ALA A 28 9.35 4.35 -10.35
CA ALA A 28 10.60 4.99 -10.77
C ALA A 28 11.17 5.90 -9.67
N LEU A 29 10.30 6.63 -8.94
CA LEU A 29 10.71 7.48 -7.82
C LEU A 29 11.29 6.64 -6.67
N ILE A 30 10.64 5.54 -6.30
CA ILE A 30 11.14 4.60 -5.28
C ILE A 30 12.48 4.01 -5.73
N SER A 31 12.58 3.58 -7.00
CA SER A 31 13.80 3.01 -7.56
C SER A 31 14.96 4.02 -7.55
N ALA A 32 14.69 5.27 -7.92
CA ALA A 32 15.69 6.35 -7.91
C ALA A 32 16.16 6.67 -6.48
N TRP A 33 15.23 6.72 -5.53
CA TRP A 33 15.55 6.90 -4.12
C TRP A 33 16.43 5.77 -3.59
N MET A 34 16.05 4.53 -3.85
CA MET A 34 16.81 3.37 -3.43
C MET A 34 18.22 3.37 -4.04
N ALA A 35 18.33 3.68 -5.33
CA ALA A 35 19.63 3.79 -6.00
C ALA A 35 20.50 4.89 -5.39
N TRP A 36 19.92 6.03 -5.04
CA TRP A 36 20.65 7.11 -4.36
C TRP A 36 21.10 6.70 -2.96
N CYS A 37 20.22 6.13 -2.14
CA CYS A 37 20.58 5.62 -0.81
C CYS A 37 21.72 4.60 -0.88
N PHE A 38 21.73 3.74 -1.93
CA PHE A 38 22.79 2.77 -2.13
C PHE A 38 24.13 3.39 -2.54
N HIS A 39 24.09 4.42 -3.39
CA HIS A 39 25.31 5.10 -3.84
C HIS A 39 26.06 5.74 -2.68
N ASP A 40 25.32 6.31 -1.72
CA ASP A 40 25.91 7.02 -0.57
C ASP A 40 26.17 6.11 0.64
N MET A 41 25.76 4.83 0.57
CA MET A 41 25.89 3.89 1.69
C MET A 41 27.30 3.31 1.77
N ASP A 42 27.99 3.56 2.88
CA ASP A 42 29.26 2.89 3.19
C ASP A 42 29.00 1.45 3.67
N ILE A 43 28.97 0.54 2.71
CA ILE A 43 28.63 -0.89 2.93
C ILE A 43 29.62 -1.53 3.92
N SER A 44 30.85 -1.04 4.01
CA SER A 44 31.87 -1.56 4.93
C SER A 44 31.51 -1.36 6.41
N ARG A 45 30.58 -0.43 6.70
CA ARG A 45 30.13 -0.09 8.05
C ARG A 45 28.78 -0.67 8.43
N ILE A 46 28.26 -1.59 7.63
CA ILE A 46 26.96 -2.23 7.83
C ILE A 46 27.14 -3.74 7.81
N ASN A 47 26.68 -4.44 8.87
CA ASN A 47 26.80 -5.90 8.93
C ASN A 47 25.88 -6.61 7.93
N ASP A 48 24.69 -6.05 7.65
CA ASP A 48 23.71 -6.65 6.76
C ASP A 48 23.04 -5.57 5.88
N PRO A 49 23.58 -5.29 4.67
CA PRO A 49 23.00 -4.34 3.75
C PRO A 49 21.60 -4.68 3.29
N ALA A 50 21.25 -5.98 3.17
CA ALA A 50 19.91 -6.40 2.75
C ALA A 50 18.84 -6.00 3.78
N ALA A 51 19.15 -6.06 5.07
CA ALA A 51 18.26 -5.59 6.13
C ALA A 51 18.01 -4.08 6.04
N MET A 52 19.04 -3.30 5.72
CA MET A 52 18.92 -1.86 5.56
C MET A 52 18.07 -1.47 4.35
N ILE A 53 18.21 -2.21 3.23
CA ILE A 53 17.37 -2.06 2.04
C ILE A 53 15.90 -2.36 2.39
N TYR A 54 15.64 -3.42 3.14
CA TYR A 54 14.31 -3.80 3.57
C TYR A 54 13.61 -2.68 4.36
N ILE A 55 14.30 -2.08 5.32
CA ILE A 55 13.78 -0.95 6.11
C ILE A 55 13.48 0.24 5.21
N ASN A 56 14.42 0.63 4.34
CA ASN A 56 14.26 1.78 3.45
C ASN A 56 13.09 1.59 2.46
N MET A 57 12.89 0.37 1.94
CA MET A 57 11.73 0.05 1.09
C MET A 57 10.42 0.29 1.81
N LEU A 58 10.26 -0.21 3.03
CA LEU A 58 9.05 -0.02 3.82
C LEU A 58 8.84 1.44 4.23
N LEU A 59 9.92 2.15 4.56
CA LEU A 59 9.86 3.56 4.92
C LEU A 59 9.40 4.42 3.73
N MET A 60 9.95 4.20 2.53
CA MET A 60 9.51 4.90 1.32
C MET A 60 8.05 4.61 0.97
N ASN A 61 7.62 3.37 1.15
CA ASN A 61 6.23 3.01 0.96
C ASN A 61 5.30 3.66 1.99
N THR A 62 5.76 3.90 3.21
CA THR A 62 4.99 4.67 4.21
C THR A 62 4.67 6.08 3.71
N ILE A 63 5.55 6.66 2.89
CA ILE A 63 5.38 8.02 2.35
C ILE A 63 4.53 8.02 1.07
N LEU A 64 4.90 7.20 0.09
CA LEU A 64 4.38 7.30 -1.28
C LEU A 64 3.11 6.48 -1.51
N CYS A 65 3.01 5.31 -0.90
CA CYS A 65 1.90 4.40 -1.14
C CYS A 65 0.54 4.93 -0.68
N PRO A 66 0.39 5.61 0.49
CA PRO A 66 -0.90 6.16 0.89
C PRO A 66 -1.44 7.20 -0.08
N ILE A 67 -0.57 8.06 -0.60
CA ILE A 67 -0.93 9.09 -1.58
C ILE A 67 -1.35 8.42 -2.90
N THR A 68 -0.57 7.43 -3.35
CA THR A 68 -0.87 6.65 -4.56
C THR A 68 -2.21 5.91 -4.44
N ALA A 69 -2.50 5.31 -3.28
CA ALA A 69 -3.75 4.64 -2.98
C ALA A 69 -4.94 5.61 -3.01
N ALA A 70 -4.77 6.82 -2.43
CA ALA A 70 -5.79 7.86 -2.46
C ALA A 70 -6.08 8.36 -3.87
N VAL A 71 -5.04 8.60 -4.68
CA VAL A 71 -5.21 9.00 -6.07
C VAL A 71 -5.87 7.89 -6.91
N LEU A 72 -5.54 6.62 -6.68
CA LEU A 72 -6.21 5.50 -7.34
C LEU A 72 -7.70 5.49 -6.97
N ALA A 73 -8.04 5.54 -5.70
CA ALA A 73 -9.41 5.54 -5.21
C ALA A 73 -10.22 6.73 -5.77
N SER A 74 -9.64 7.93 -5.73
CA SER A 74 -10.23 9.13 -6.31
C SER A 74 -10.52 8.96 -7.80
N ARG A 75 -9.56 8.48 -8.60
CA ARG A 75 -9.75 8.25 -10.03
C ARG A 75 -10.83 7.24 -10.35
N MET A 76 -11.08 6.27 -9.45
CA MET A 76 -12.13 5.27 -9.61
C MET A 76 -13.53 5.83 -9.29
N CYS A 77 -13.64 6.88 -8.46
CA CYS A 77 -14.91 7.41 -7.99
C CYS A 77 -15.32 8.72 -8.69
N ASP A 78 -14.36 9.57 -9.01
CA ASP A 78 -14.54 10.92 -9.52
C ASP A 78 -15.40 10.99 -10.81
N MET A 79 -15.22 10.09 -11.75
CA MET A 79 -16.02 10.09 -13.00
C MET A 79 -17.51 9.90 -12.76
N GLU A 80 -17.84 9.07 -11.79
CA GLU A 80 -19.22 8.71 -11.48
C GLU A 80 -19.90 9.80 -10.65
N GLN A 81 -19.10 10.53 -9.86
CA GLN A 81 -19.58 11.64 -9.04
C GLN A 81 -19.76 12.91 -9.85
N ILE A 82 -18.77 13.32 -10.67
CA ILE A 82 -18.87 14.52 -11.52
C ILE A 82 -19.99 14.37 -12.55
N GLY A 83 -20.16 13.17 -13.10
CA GLY A 83 -21.20 12.89 -14.09
C GLY A 83 -22.58 12.63 -13.51
N ASP A 84 -22.73 12.60 -12.18
CA ASP A 84 -23.96 12.15 -11.47
C ASP A 84 -24.51 10.81 -12.03
N THR A 85 -23.59 9.94 -12.46
CA THR A 85 -23.91 8.71 -13.18
C THR A 85 -24.23 7.53 -12.25
N TYR A 86 -24.07 7.71 -10.93
CA TYR A 86 -24.34 6.63 -9.97
C TYR A 86 -25.79 6.11 -10.05
N LYS A 87 -26.78 7.00 -10.14
CA LYS A 87 -28.19 6.63 -10.28
C LYS A 87 -28.40 5.77 -11.54
N TRP A 88 -27.84 6.21 -12.65
CA TRP A 88 -27.96 5.48 -13.92
C TRP A 88 -27.23 4.14 -13.88
N LEU A 89 -26.02 4.07 -13.31
CA LEU A 89 -25.29 2.82 -13.13
C LEU A 89 -26.06 1.82 -12.24
N CYS A 90 -26.71 2.30 -11.19
CA CYS A 90 -27.49 1.46 -10.28
C CYS A 90 -28.79 0.91 -10.92
N THR A 91 -29.31 1.53 -11.99
CA THR A 91 -30.40 0.96 -12.76
C THR A 91 -29.94 -0.19 -13.67
N MET A 92 -28.68 -0.16 -14.12
CA MET A 92 -28.11 -1.17 -15.02
C MET A 92 -27.41 -2.33 -14.29
N GLN A 93 -26.88 -2.07 -13.07
CA GLN A 93 -26.10 -3.04 -12.32
C GLN A 93 -26.46 -2.96 -10.82
N LYS A 94 -26.39 -4.11 -10.13
CA LYS A 94 -26.54 -4.10 -8.67
C LYS A 94 -25.41 -3.30 -8.02
N PRO A 95 -25.70 -2.37 -7.08
CA PRO A 95 -24.67 -1.54 -6.43
C PRO A 95 -23.53 -2.36 -5.79
N GLU A 96 -23.85 -3.56 -5.27
CA GLU A 96 -22.85 -4.48 -4.75
C GLU A 96 -21.76 -4.85 -5.76
N HIS A 97 -22.14 -5.04 -7.03
CA HIS A 97 -21.21 -5.42 -8.09
C HIS A 97 -20.28 -4.26 -8.45
N ILE A 98 -20.79 -3.02 -8.40
CA ILE A 98 -20.00 -1.80 -8.65
C ILE A 98 -18.89 -1.69 -7.58
N TYR A 99 -19.26 -1.82 -6.29
CA TYR A 99 -18.29 -1.75 -5.20
C TYR A 99 -17.24 -2.86 -5.28
N ARG A 100 -17.68 -4.11 -5.47
CA ARG A 100 -16.79 -5.28 -5.62
C ARG A 100 -15.84 -5.12 -6.80
N GLY A 101 -16.32 -4.62 -7.94
CA GLY A 101 -15.51 -4.36 -9.12
C GLY A 101 -14.38 -3.38 -8.84
N LYS A 102 -14.68 -2.27 -8.14
CA LYS A 102 -13.68 -1.27 -7.74
C LYS A 102 -12.63 -1.86 -6.78
N VAL A 103 -13.08 -2.58 -5.74
CA VAL A 103 -12.16 -3.22 -4.78
C VAL A 103 -11.27 -4.22 -5.49
N LEU A 104 -11.82 -5.07 -6.38
CA LEU A 104 -11.04 -6.10 -7.06
C LEU A 104 -10.00 -5.49 -7.99
N VAL A 105 -10.36 -4.48 -8.78
CA VAL A 105 -9.41 -3.81 -9.68
C VAL A 105 -8.33 -3.10 -8.88
N GLY A 106 -8.68 -2.40 -7.79
CA GLY A 106 -7.69 -1.77 -6.91
C GLY A 106 -6.76 -2.78 -6.24
N THR A 107 -7.30 -3.94 -5.82
CA THR A 107 -6.49 -5.05 -5.28
C THR A 107 -5.45 -5.54 -6.29
N VAL A 108 -5.84 -5.69 -7.56
CA VAL A 108 -4.91 -6.09 -8.63
C VAL A 108 -3.81 -5.03 -8.81
N TYR A 109 -4.15 -3.73 -8.83
CA TYR A 109 -3.14 -2.67 -8.93
C TYR A 109 -2.16 -2.71 -7.77
N MET A 110 -2.65 -2.86 -6.52
CA MET A 110 -1.78 -2.93 -5.34
C MET A 110 -0.92 -4.20 -5.34
N ALA A 111 -1.48 -5.36 -5.75
CA ALA A 111 -0.72 -6.61 -5.85
C ALA A 111 0.40 -6.53 -6.89
N VAL A 112 0.11 -6.01 -8.08
CA VAL A 112 1.11 -5.84 -9.14
C VAL A 112 2.21 -4.87 -8.70
N PHE A 113 1.82 -3.76 -8.07
CA PHE A 113 2.77 -2.78 -7.56
C PHE A 113 3.70 -3.37 -6.50
N SER A 114 3.16 -4.04 -5.48
CA SER A 114 3.95 -4.72 -4.45
C SER A 114 4.84 -5.82 -5.01
N LEU A 115 4.39 -6.51 -6.07
CA LEU A 115 5.22 -7.50 -6.77
C LEU A 115 6.41 -6.83 -7.47
N MET A 116 6.17 -5.72 -8.19
CA MET A 116 7.25 -4.96 -8.85
C MET A 116 8.29 -4.49 -7.83
N GLU A 117 7.87 -4.02 -6.66
CA GLU A 117 8.77 -3.60 -5.60
C GLU A 117 9.55 -4.78 -4.98
N THR A 118 8.90 -5.93 -4.83
CA THR A 118 9.58 -7.14 -4.36
C THR A 118 10.64 -7.61 -5.36
N VAL A 119 10.36 -7.49 -6.67
CA VAL A 119 11.34 -7.76 -7.73
C VAL A 119 12.48 -6.75 -7.70
N LEU A 120 12.19 -5.46 -7.49
CA LEU A 120 13.22 -4.43 -7.32
C LEU A 120 14.12 -4.77 -6.12
N PHE A 121 13.53 -5.15 -4.99
CA PHE A 121 14.27 -5.56 -3.80
C PHE A 121 15.22 -6.72 -4.09
N HIS A 122 14.77 -7.73 -4.85
CA HIS A 122 15.64 -8.84 -5.29
C HIS A 122 16.87 -8.34 -6.04
N PHE A 123 16.69 -7.46 -7.04
CA PHE A 123 17.82 -6.93 -7.80
C PHE A 123 18.79 -6.10 -6.94
N LEU A 124 18.27 -5.38 -5.95
CA LEU A 124 19.07 -4.57 -5.06
C LEU A 124 19.86 -5.40 -4.04
N THR A 125 19.30 -6.53 -3.60
CA THR A 125 19.93 -7.40 -2.58
C THR A 125 20.82 -8.49 -3.17
N ALA A 126 20.62 -8.85 -4.43
CA ALA A 126 21.37 -9.93 -5.10
C ALA A 126 22.91 -9.88 -4.91
N PRO A 127 23.58 -8.70 -4.90
CA PRO A 127 25.02 -8.63 -4.66
C PRO A 127 25.44 -8.99 -3.22
N PHE A 128 24.51 -9.03 -2.26
CA PHE A 128 24.77 -9.19 -0.83
C PHE A 128 24.22 -10.50 -0.27
N GLU A 129 23.59 -11.31 -1.13
CA GLU A 129 22.96 -12.56 -0.68
C GLU A 129 24.00 -13.69 -0.60
N PRO A 130 24.17 -14.32 0.59
CA PRO A 130 24.89 -15.57 0.66
C PRO A 130 24.08 -16.67 0.01
N ASP A 131 24.74 -17.58 -0.70
CA ASP A 131 24.15 -18.76 -1.34
C ASP A 131 23.35 -19.62 -0.33
N GLY A 132 22.01 -19.43 -0.31
CA GLY A 132 21.15 -20.17 0.62
C GLY A 132 19.66 -19.91 0.40
N SER A 133 19.04 -20.71 -0.45
CA SER A 133 17.73 -20.49 -1.05
C SER A 133 16.51 -20.44 -0.12
N SER A 134 16.51 -21.08 1.05
CA SER A 134 15.29 -21.18 1.88
C SER A 134 14.98 -19.92 2.69
N ARG A 135 15.99 -19.19 3.14
CA ARG A 135 15.81 -17.92 3.85
C ARG A 135 15.32 -16.81 2.93
N LEU A 136 15.74 -16.83 1.67
CA LEU A 136 15.39 -15.85 0.66
C LEU A 136 13.90 -15.87 0.33
N ALA A 137 13.30 -17.04 0.11
CA ALA A 137 11.88 -17.17 -0.18
C ALA A 137 11.00 -16.57 0.95
N VAL A 138 11.36 -16.83 2.21
CA VAL A 138 10.66 -16.26 3.37
C VAL A 138 10.84 -14.75 3.44
N LEU A 139 12.02 -14.24 3.08
CA LEU A 139 12.31 -12.82 3.06
C LEU A 139 11.45 -12.09 2.02
N TYR A 140 11.46 -12.56 0.78
CA TYR A 140 10.65 -11.97 -0.30
C TYR A 140 9.15 -12.08 -0.03
N ALA A 141 8.69 -13.23 0.46
CA ALA A 141 7.30 -13.40 0.84
C ALA A 141 6.90 -12.42 1.96
N SER A 142 7.75 -12.25 2.99
CA SER A 142 7.48 -11.32 4.09
C SER A 142 7.39 -9.86 3.62
N LEU A 143 8.28 -9.45 2.71
CA LEU A 143 8.25 -8.12 2.12
C LEU A 143 6.99 -7.93 1.28
N PHE A 144 6.70 -8.86 0.37
CA PHE A 144 5.50 -8.80 -0.46
C PHE A 144 4.22 -8.66 0.38
N PHE A 145 4.05 -9.50 1.40
CA PHE A 145 2.86 -9.42 2.25
C PHE A 145 2.80 -8.14 3.08
N ALA A 146 3.93 -7.65 3.58
CA ALA A 146 3.97 -6.38 4.28
C ALA A 146 3.56 -5.21 3.37
N LEU A 147 4.09 -5.15 2.16
CA LEU A 147 3.75 -4.14 1.16
C LEU A 147 2.30 -4.26 0.70
N PHE A 148 1.89 -5.45 0.29
CA PHE A 148 0.58 -5.69 -0.29
C PHE A 148 -0.57 -5.49 0.70
N LEU A 149 -0.52 -6.11 1.88
CA LEU A 149 -1.61 -6.01 2.84
C LEU A 149 -1.76 -4.59 3.40
N THR A 150 -0.63 -3.92 3.66
CA THR A 150 -0.70 -2.53 4.14
C THR A 150 -1.25 -1.60 3.07
N SER A 151 -0.75 -1.67 1.83
CA SER A 151 -1.26 -0.85 0.74
C SER A 151 -2.73 -1.13 0.41
N LEU A 152 -3.15 -2.40 0.45
CA LEU A 152 -4.54 -2.79 0.25
C LEU A 152 -5.45 -2.23 1.35
N SER A 153 -5.04 -2.28 2.61
CA SER A 153 -5.82 -1.73 3.72
C SER A 153 -6.04 -0.22 3.57
N ILE A 154 -4.98 0.51 3.22
CA ILE A 154 -5.03 1.94 2.96
C ILE A 154 -5.92 2.24 1.75
N PHE A 155 -5.78 1.47 0.66
CA PHE A 155 -6.61 1.63 -0.53
C PHE A 155 -8.10 1.46 -0.21
N ILE A 156 -8.50 0.43 0.55
CA ILE A 156 -9.91 0.22 0.91
C ILE A 156 -10.45 1.37 1.77
N VAL A 157 -9.66 1.88 2.73
CA VAL A 157 -10.04 3.08 3.49
C VAL A 157 -10.24 4.27 2.54
N GLN A 158 -9.30 4.52 1.65
CA GLN A 158 -9.37 5.63 0.71
C GLN A 158 -10.53 5.48 -0.29
N LEU A 159 -10.82 4.27 -0.74
CA LEU A 159 -11.97 3.99 -1.59
C LEU A 159 -13.29 4.33 -0.88
N ASN A 160 -13.44 3.89 0.39
CA ASN A 160 -14.62 4.20 1.19
C ASN A 160 -14.80 5.70 1.44
N LEU A 161 -13.70 6.42 1.66
CA LEU A 161 -13.71 7.88 1.78
C LEU A 161 -14.08 8.55 0.44
N SER A 162 -13.48 8.11 -0.66
CA SER A 162 -13.76 8.63 -2.00
C SER A 162 -15.20 8.38 -2.46
N LEU A 163 -15.82 7.27 -2.02
CA LEU A 163 -17.24 7.00 -2.28
C LEU A 163 -18.16 7.87 -1.43
N LYS A 164 -17.72 8.29 -0.24
CA LYS A 164 -18.52 9.10 0.70
C LYS A 164 -18.47 10.59 0.40
N PHE A 165 -17.30 11.12 0.02
CA PHE A 165 -17.09 12.55 -0.20
C PHE A 165 -17.20 12.90 -1.69
N SER A 166 -18.04 13.86 -2.03
CA SER A 166 -18.15 14.40 -3.39
C SER A 166 -16.89 15.16 -3.82
N ASN A 167 -16.26 15.87 -2.86
CA ASN A 167 -14.98 16.53 -3.11
C ASN A 167 -13.81 15.54 -2.88
N GLN A 168 -13.18 15.14 -3.97
CA GLN A 168 -12.08 14.16 -3.94
C GLN A 168 -10.78 14.67 -3.32
N LEU A 169 -10.65 15.98 -3.08
CA LEU A 169 -9.51 16.54 -2.35
C LEU A 169 -9.54 16.11 -0.87
N THR A 170 -10.73 15.95 -0.27
CA THR A 170 -10.86 15.55 1.14
C THR A 170 -10.22 14.19 1.44
N PRO A 171 -10.51 13.09 0.71
CA PRO A 171 -9.80 11.82 0.90
C PRO A 171 -8.28 11.93 0.72
N ILE A 172 -7.82 12.74 -0.24
CA ILE A 172 -6.39 12.92 -0.50
C ILE A 172 -5.71 13.61 0.71
N PHE A 173 -6.31 14.68 1.25
CA PHE A 173 -5.76 15.33 2.45
C PHE A 173 -5.76 14.42 3.67
N ILE A 174 -6.78 13.58 3.85
CA ILE A 174 -6.81 12.55 4.91
C ILE A 174 -5.65 11.56 4.69
N SER A 175 -5.35 11.19 3.44
CA SER A 175 -4.21 10.31 3.14
C SER A 175 -2.87 10.96 3.50
N ILE A 176 -2.69 12.23 3.18
CA ILE A 176 -1.48 12.98 3.53
C ILE A 176 -1.31 13.04 5.06
N GLY A 177 -2.37 13.35 5.80
CA GLY A 177 -2.37 13.30 7.26
C GLY A 177 -2.03 11.91 7.80
N GLY A 178 -2.60 10.86 7.17
CA GLY A 178 -2.27 9.47 7.46
C GLY A 178 -0.80 9.13 7.20
N THR A 179 -0.20 9.67 6.14
CA THR A 179 1.24 9.51 5.86
C THR A 179 2.10 10.03 7.00
N PHE A 180 1.80 11.22 7.51
CA PHE A 180 2.53 11.75 8.67
C PHE A 180 2.39 10.86 9.90
N THR A 181 1.18 10.37 10.20
CA THR A 181 1.00 9.45 11.33
C THR A 181 1.72 8.11 11.11
N GLY A 182 1.77 7.63 9.89
CA GLY A 182 2.57 6.47 9.48
C GLY A 182 4.06 6.69 9.72
N LEU A 183 4.61 7.84 9.30
CA LEU A 183 6.00 8.22 9.54
C LEU A 183 6.31 8.33 11.04
N PHE A 184 5.46 9.00 11.81
CA PHE A 184 5.66 9.07 13.27
C PHE A 184 5.66 7.70 13.94
N SER A 185 4.96 6.72 13.39
CA SER A 185 4.96 5.36 13.91
C SER A 185 6.33 4.64 13.83
N TRP A 186 7.23 5.09 12.96
CA TRP A 186 8.60 4.59 12.88
C TRP A 186 9.48 5.11 14.02
N PHE A 187 9.27 6.34 14.44
CA PHE A 187 10.11 7.02 15.43
C PHE A 187 9.55 6.94 16.87
N LEU A 188 8.23 6.99 17.03
CA LEU A 188 7.56 6.98 18.32
C LEU A 188 7.21 5.55 18.76
N HIS A 189 8.21 4.80 19.22
CA HIS A 189 8.00 3.42 19.69
C HIS A 189 7.12 3.32 20.94
N GLN A 190 7.04 4.37 21.72
CA GLN A 190 6.26 4.44 22.96
C GLN A 190 4.75 4.51 22.72
N VAL A 191 4.33 5.02 21.56
CA VAL A 191 2.91 5.16 21.20
C VAL A 191 2.52 4.02 20.26
N PRO A 192 1.44 3.25 20.55
CA PRO A 192 1.04 2.10 19.76
C PRO A 192 0.38 2.48 18.41
N LEU A 193 0.67 3.67 17.85
CA LEU A 193 0.11 4.17 16.58
C LEU A 193 0.26 3.17 15.43
N ARG A 194 1.41 2.47 15.38
CA ARG A 194 1.70 1.50 14.32
C ARG A 194 0.70 0.34 14.24
N PHE A 195 -0.01 0.06 15.34
CA PHE A 195 -0.97 -1.04 15.43
C PHE A 195 -2.43 -0.59 15.30
N LEU A 196 -2.71 0.70 15.49
CA LEU A 196 -4.07 1.23 15.54
C LEU A 196 -4.58 1.68 14.17
N ILE A 197 -3.69 2.16 13.31
CA ILE A 197 -4.06 2.78 12.04
C ILE A 197 -3.40 2.06 10.86
N PRO A 198 -4.08 1.92 9.72
CA PRO A 198 -3.54 1.24 8.54
C PRO A 198 -2.19 1.79 8.05
N TRP A 199 -1.99 3.10 8.15
CA TRP A 199 -0.74 3.77 7.72
C TRP A 199 0.49 3.37 8.53
N GLY A 200 0.32 2.92 9.78
CA GLY A 200 1.40 2.48 10.67
C GLY A 200 1.89 1.06 10.40
N TYR A 201 1.13 0.26 9.65
CA TYR A 201 1.44 -1.17 9.48
C TYR A 201 2.72 -1.46 8.69
N TYR A 202 3.23 -0.52 7.89
CA TYR A 202 4.58 -0.69 7.32
C TYR A 202 5.64 -0.84 8.40
N ALA A 203 5.56 -0.05 9.47
CA ALA A 203 6.46 -0.18 10.63
C ALA A 203 6.12 -1.41 11.48
N ALA A 204 4.84 -1.77 11.64
CA ALA A 204 4.41 -2.92 12.43
C ALA A 204 4.80 -4.26 11.82
N LEU A 205 4.82 -4.36 10.48
CA LEU A 205 5.18 -5.57 9.74
C LEU A 205 6.67 -5.60 9.36
N CYS A 206 7.43 -4.58 9.73
CA CYS A 206 8.87 -4.58 9.53
C CYS A 206 9.53 -5.66 10.39
N ARG A 207 10.37 -6.50 9.75
CA ARG A 207 11.09 -7.60 10.40
C ARG A 207 12.51 -7.25 10.80
N THR A 208 12.93 -6.05 10.47
CA THR A 208 14.32 -5.64 10.67
C THR A 208 14.38 -4.47 11.62
N GLY A 209 15.44 -4.42 12.39
CA GLY A 209 15.82 -3.28 13.19
C GLY A 209 17.31 -2.99 13.02
N TYR A 210 17.72 -1.82 13.43
CA TYR A 210 19.13 -1.44 13.42
C TYR A 210 19.49 -0.69 14.69
N VAL A 211 20.75 -0.81 15.07
CA VAL A 211 21.38 -0.04 16.15
C VAL A 211 22.60 0.64 15.53
N TYR A 212 22.65 1.96 15.65
CA TYR A 212 23.79 2.75 15.20
C TYR A 212 24.69 3.08 16.39
N ASP A 213 25.96 2.72 16.30
CA ASP A 213 27.00 3.07 17.26
C ASP A 213 27.73 4.33 16.80
N GLU A 214 27.59 5.43 17.54
CA GLU A 214 28.21 6.71 17.22
C GLU A 214 29.74 6.68 17.34
N ALA A 215 30.30 5.86 18.23
CA ALA A 215 31.73 5.79 18.48
C ALA A 215 32.48 5.12 17.31
N THR A 216 31.94 4.01 16.83
CA THR A 216 32.53 3.26 15.70
C THR A 216 31.95 3.64 14.34
N ARG A 217 30.87 4.42 14.30
CA ARG A 217 30.07 4.72 13.11
C ARG A 217 29.61 3.44 12.39
N TYR A 218 29.35 2.39 13.13
CA TYR A 218 28.93 1.08 12.61
C TYR A 218 27.46 0.85 12.85
N THR A 219 26.75 0.36 11.81
CA THR A 219 25.33 0.03 11.90
C THR A 219 25.16 -1.48 12.00
N THR A 220 24.64 -1.93 13.12
CA THR A 220 24.29 -3.34 13.32
C THR A 220 22.81 -3.55 13.04
N CYS A 221 22.50 -4.25 11.96
CA CYS A 221 21.15 -4.65 11.60
C CYS A 221 20.85 -6.05 12.19
N TYR A 222 19.60 -6.27 12.57
CA TYR A 222 19.14 -7.57 13.06
C TYR A 222 17.76 -7.91 12.48
N TRP A 223 17.51 -9.22 12.32
CA TRP A 223 16.24 -9.76 11.85
C TRP A 223 15.40 -10.26 13.01
N ALA A 224 14.17 -9.78 13.08
CA ALA A 224 13.16 -10.25 14.02
C ALA A 224 12.29 -11.36 13.41
N PRO A 225 11.62 -12.18 14.23
CA PRO A 225 10.62 -13.13 13.74
C PRO A 225 9.47 -12.40 13.05
N TYR A 226 8.85 -13.08 12.07
CA TYR A 226 7.73 -12.46 11.33
C TYR A 226 6.52 -12.20 12.27
N PRO A 227 5.90 -11.01 12.23
CA PRO A 227 4.82 -10.63 13.12
C PRO A 227 3.47 -11.20 12.65
N TYR A 228 3.29 -12.52 12.70
CA TYR A 228 2.07 -13.21 12.23
C TYR A 228 0.78 -12.67 12.85
N LEU A 229 0.81 -12.32 14.15
CA LEU A 229 -0.34 -11.78 14.85
C LEU A 229 -0.84 -10.48 14.19
N TRP A 230 0.08 -9.55 13.94
CA TRP A 230 -0.27 -8.26 13.34
C TRP A 230 -0.68 -8.38 11.88
N THR A 231 -0.12 -9.35 11.17
CA THR A 231 -0.58 -9.70 9.81
C THR A 231 -2.02 -10.22 9.83
N ALA A 232 -2.36 -11.08 10.78
CA ALA A 232 -3.73 -11.59 10.95
C ALA A 232 -4.71 -10.47 11.35
N VAL A 233 -4.30 -9.58 12.27
CA VAL A 233 -5.10 -8.39 12.66
C VAL A 233 -5.36 -7.49 11.46
N LEU A 234 -4.34 -7.22 10.65
CA LEU A 234 -4.48 -6.40 9.44
C LEU A 234 -5.41 -7.06 8.42
N ALA A 235 -5.29 -8.38 8.20
CA ALA A 235 -6.18 -9.12 7.31
C ALA A 235 -7.64 -9.07 7.79
N ALA A 236 -7.87 -9.21 9.09
CA ALA A 236 -9.20 -9.07 9.69
C ALA A 236 -9.74 -7.63 9.53
N ALA A 237 -8.88 -6.61 9.71
CA ALA A 237 -9.23 -5.21 9.49
C ALA A 237 -9.60 -4.94 8.02
N ILE A 238 -8.88 -5.51 7.06
CA ILE A 238 -9.19 -5.43 5.62
C ILE A 238 -10.58 -6.01 5.34
N ALA A 239 -10.88 -7.20 5.86
CA ALA A 239 -12.19 -7.83 5.71
C ALA A 239 -13.31 -6.98 6.33
N PHE A 240 -13.09 -6.47 7.54
CA PHE A 240 -14.04 -5.57 8.21
C PHE A 240 -14.30 -4.29 7.40
N LEU A 241 -13.24 -3.60 6.96
CA LEU A 241 -13.32 -2.37 6.16
C LEU A 241 -14.04 -2.61 4.82
N TYR A 242 -13.82 -3.77 4.21
CA TYR A 242 -14.51 -4.18 2.99
C TYR A 242 -16.02 -4.32 3.21
N TYR A 243 -16.44 -5.11 4.20
CA TYR A 243 -17.85 -5.34 4.49
C TYR A 243 -18.56 -4.06 4.96
N TRP A 244 -17.90 -3.29 5.83
CA TRP A 244 -18.42 -2.01 6.32
C TRP A 244 -18.59 -1.01 5.18
N GLY A 245 -17.59 -0.89 4.30
CA GLY A 245 -17.64 -0.01 3.13
C GLY A 245 -18.73 -0.42 2.14
N GLN A 246 -18.87 -1.71 1.86
CA GLN A 246 -19.95 -2.22 1.01
C GLN A 246 -21.31 -1.86 1.57
N LYS A 247 -21.54 -2.09 2.87
CA LYS A 247 -22.82 -1.79 3.54
C LYS A 247 -23.14 -0.29 3.50
N ASN A 248 -22.16 0.56 3.78
CA ASN A 248 -22.34 2.01 3.73
C ASN A 248 -22.64 2.50 2.31
N PHE A 249 -21.93 1.99 1.31
CA PHE A 249 -22.20 2.33 -0.08
C PHE A 249 -23.63 1.97 -0.51
N LEU A 250 -24.09 0.76 -0.15
CA LEU A 250 -25.47 0.32 -0.43
C LEU A 250 -26.49 1.24 0.23
N LYS A 251 -26.26 1.64 1.49
CA LYS A 251 -27.16 2.56 2.21
C LYS A 251 -27.22 3.93 1.53
N THR A 252 -26.08 4.50 1.16
CA THR A 252 -26.01 5.80 0.47
C THR A 252 -26.76 5.76 -0.86
N VAL A 253 -26.62 4.68 -1.62
CA VAL A 253 -27.34 4.51 -2.89
C VAL A 253 -28.85 4.43 -2.67
N GLN A 254 -29.32 3.71 -1.63
CA GLN A 254 -30.75 3.62 -1.30
C GLN A 254 -31.36 4.95 -0.86
N GLU A 255 -30.59 5.80 -0.15
CA GLU A 255 -31.04 7.12 0.31
C GLU A 255 -31.09 8.15 -0.84
N THR A 256 -30.36 7.91 -1.93
CA THR A 256 -30.32 8.83 -3.09
C THR A 256 -31.25 8.44 -4.24
N MET A 257 -31.84 7.23 -4.21
CA MET A 257 -32.90 6.79 -5.14
C MET A 257 -34.28 7.15 -4.65
#